data_673c7ce3b49b9e5c20d15ba6b830da81
#
_entry.id   673c7ce3b49b9e5c20d15ba6b830da81
#
_cell.length_a   1.000
_cell.length_b   1.000
_cell.length_c   1.000
_cell.angle_alpha   90.00
_cell.angle_beta   90.00
_cell.angle_gamma   90.00
#
_symmetry.space_group_name_H-M   'P 1'
#
loop_
_entity.id
_entity.type
_entity.pdbx_description
1 polymer ?
#
loop_
_entity_poly.entity_id
_entity_poly.type
_entity_poly.pdbx_seq_one_letter_code
_entity_poly.pdbx_strand_id
1 'polypeptide(L)'
;VVNHEACVQRCNPVAETMLGALPLGARLVEYSPLLAEALANRQSVAENVEFSGANGRMLRARFEETASSGGEVLIFLEDVGRIRERAQQLILASLGRLTASIAHEIRNPLSAIGHAGELLREERRGAMQDRLLNILSDNVARIDRIVVDILELGRRDRAQLERLSLSDACSEFLENFLVSQGVASAIVVFDPGESHFINFDRSHLHQVLWNLVGNAVRHGQGKPGSVHIYASASPGGGRVELHIVDDGAGVPDEVRAHIFEPFFTTHHKGTGLGLFIARELCEGNGASLELLPSDSGGHFVITGRTE
;
A
#
# COMPACT_ATOMS: atom_id res chain seq x y z
N VAL A 1 -19.78 -14.75 -26.18
CA VAL A 1 -19.57 -14.12 -27.50
C VAL A 1 -20.89 -13.51 -27.93
N VAL A 2 -20.84 -12.30 -28.41
CA VAL A 2 -21.98 -11.57 -28.97
C VAL A 2 -21.68 -11.09 -30.38
N ASN A 3 -22.72 -10.94 -31.19
CA ASN A 3 -22.58 -10.38 -32.53
C ASN A 3 -22.64 -8.82 -32.50
N HIS A 4 -22.56 -8.19 -33.66
CA HIS A 4 -22.62 -6.73 -33.83
C HIS A 4 -23.96 -6.09 -33.35
N GLU A 5 -25.04 -6.87 -33.24
CA GLU A 5 -26.36 -6.44 -32.71
C GLU A 5 -26.47 -6.68 -31.19
N ALA A 6 -25.38 -7.01 -30.50
CA ALA A 6 -25.33 -7.40 -29.08
C ALA A 6 -26.22 -8.62 -28.72
N CYS A 7 -26.43 -9.54 -29.68
CA CYS A 7 -27.11 -10.80 -29.43
C CYS A 7 -26.13 -11.90 -29.07
N VAL A 8 -26.47 -12.71 -28.09
CA VAL A 8 -25.65 -13.81 -27.56
C VAL A 8 -25.53 -14.93 -28.60
N GLN A 9 -24.33 -15.20 -29.06
CA GLN A 9 -24.00 -16.27 -30.01
C GLN A 9 -23.50 -17.53 -29.29
N ARG A 10 -22.69 -17.34 -28.26
CA ARG A 10 -22.17 -18.44 -27.42
C ARG A 10 -22.01 -17.95 -25.99
N CYS A 11 -22.33 -18.81 -25.04
CA CYS A 11 -22.11 -18.59 -23.62
C CYS A 11 -21.50 -19.84 -23.01
N ASN A 12 -20.61 -19.67 -22.04
CA ASN A 12 -20.14 -20.79 -21.24
C ASN A 12 -20.96 -20.90 -19.93
N PRO A 13 -21.01 -22.08 -19.28
CA PRO A 13 -21.79 -22.25 -18.05
C PRO A 13 -21.40 -21.29 -16.91
N VAL A 14 -20.13 -20.85 -16.87
CA VAL A 14 -19.65 -19.91 -15.85
C VAL A 14 -20.27 -18.52 -16.07
N ALA A 15 -20.33 -18.04 -17.31
CA ALA A 15 -20.98 -16.76 -17.62
C ALA A 15 -22.50 -16.81 -17.31
N GLU A 16 -23.16 -17.95 -17.53
CA GLU A 16 -24.56 -18.14 -17.15
C GLU A 16 -24.77 -18.08 -15.63
N THR A 17 -23.81 -18.55 -14.83
CA THR A 17 -23.90 -18.42 -13.36
C THR A 17 -23.67 -16.97 -12.89
N MET A 18 -22.99 -16.16 -13.69
CA MET A 18 -22.66 -14.76 -13.38
C MET A 18 -23.75 -13.77 -13.82
N LEU A 19 -24.34 -14.00 -14.99
CA LEU A 19 -25.33 -13.10 -15.60
C LEU A 19 -26.78 -13.61 -15.50
N GLY A 20 -26.97 -14.88 -15.12
CA GLY A 20 -28.24 -15.60 -15.24
C GLY A 20 -28.30 -16.39 -16.54
N ALA A 21 -29.37 -17.17 -16.73
CA ALA A 21 -29.56 -17.97 -17.93
C ALA A 21 -29.59 -17.08 -19.19
N LEU A 22 -28.67 -17.29 -20.12
CA LEU A 22 -28.48 -16.52 -21.35
C LEU A 22 -28.82 -17.37 -22.56
N PRO A 23 -30.07 -17.38 -23.05
CA PRO A 23 -30.43 -18.13 -24.25
C PRO A 23 -29.67 -17.64 -25.48
N LEU A 24 -29.31 -18.51 -26.38
CA LEU A 24 -28.74 -18.16 -27.67
C LEU A 24 -29.70 -17.24 -28.45
N GLY A 25 -29.18 -16.18 -28.99
CA GLY A 25 -29.97 -15.15 -29.71
C GLY A 25 -30.60 -14.09 -28.80
N ALA A 26 -30.51 -14.21 -27.47
CA ALA A 26 -31.02 -13.19 -26.56
C ALA A 26 -30.21 -11.89 -26.68
N ARG A 27 -30.89 -10.74 -26.52
CA ARG A 27 -30.23 -9.45 -26.53
C ARG A 27 -29.60 -9.17 -25.17
N LEU A 28 -28.33 -8.76 -25.18
CA LEU A 28 -27.56 -8.50 -23.96
C LEU A 28 -28.19 -7.42 -23.06
N VAL A 29 -28.90 -6.44 -23.64
CA VAL A 29 -29.59 -5.37 -22.92
C VAL A 29 -30.69 -5.87 -21.97
N GLU A 30 -31.28 -7.00 -22.26
CA GLU A 30 -32.36 -7.60 -21.43
C GLU A 30 -31.82 -8.20 -20.12
N TYR A 31 -30.53 -8.56 -20.11
CA TYR A 31 -29.85 -9.21 -18.98
C TYR A 31 -28.93 -8.25 -18.22
N SER A 32 -28.28 -7.34 -18.91
CA SER A 32 -27.41 -6.32 -18.32
C SER A 32 -27.38 -5.07 -19.19
N PRO A 33 -28.24 -4.08 -18.92
CA PRO A 33 -28.24 -2.82 -19.66
C PRO A 33 -26.89 -2.11 -19.64
N LEU A 34 -26.19 -2.10 -18.49
CA LEU A 34 -24.86 -1.49 -18.33
C LEU A 34 -23.81 -2.18 -19.20
N LEU A 35 -23.86 -3.51 -19.30
CA LEU A 35 -22.94 -4.27 -20.14
C LEU A 35 -23.20 -4.02 -21.65
N ALA A 36 -24.48 -3.88 -22.01
CA ALA A 36 -24.86 -3.54 -23.38
C ALA A 36 -24.44 -2.11 -23.76
N GLU A 37 -24.62 -1.15 -22.86
CA GLU A 37 -24.16 0.24 -23.04
C GLU A 37 -22.63 0.30 -23.16
N ALA A 38 -21.90 -0.39 -22.29
CA ALA A 38 -20.45 -0.48 -22.36
C ALA A 38 -19.97 -1.10 -23.69
N LEU A 39 -20.67 -2.13 -24.18
CA LEU A 39 -20.39 -2.75 -25.46
C LEU A 39 -20.62 -1.76 -26.62
N ALA A 40 -21.66 -0.96 -26.56
CA ALA A 40 -21.96 0.08 -27.58
C ALA A 40 -20.90 1.19 -27.59
N ASN A 41 -20.36 1.56 -26.44
CA ASN A 41 -19.39 2.66 -26.27
C ASN A 41 -17.91 2.17 -26.36
N ARG A 42 -17.67 0.90 -26.70
CA ARG A 42 -16.34 0.26 -26.67
C ARG A 42 -15.25 0.94 -27.49
N GLN A 43 -15.61 1.73 -28.52
CA GLN A 43 -14.65 2.46 -29.35
C GLN A 43 -13.98 3.64 -28.65
N SER A 44 -14.56 4.13 -27.53
CA SER A 44 -13.99 5.24 -26.76
C SER A 44 -13.35 4.81 -25.43
N VAL A 45 -13.55 3.55 -24.98
CA VAL A 45 -13.10 3.10 -23.66
C VAL A 45 -12.51 1.69 -23.77
N ALA A 46 -11.20 1.58 -23.80
CA ALA A 46 -10.45 0.32 -23.64
C ALA A 46 -10.44 -0.13 -22.17
N GLU A 47 -11.47 0.20 -21.38
CA GLU A 47 -11.47 0.04 -19.93
C GLU A 47 -12.40 -1.08 -19.47
N ASN A 48 -11.93 -1.75 -18.40
CA ASN A 48 -12.71 -2.72 -17.65
C ASN A 48 -13.96 -2.05 -17.06
N VAL A 49 -15.14 -2.55 -17.39
CA VAL A 49 -16.41 -2.03 -16.86
C VAL A 49 -16.86 -2.89 -15.70
N GLU A 50 -17.06 -2.26 -14.53
CA GLU A 50 -17.62 -2.93 -13.34
C GLU A 50 -19.13 -2.73 -13.31
N PHE A 51 -19.88 -3.82 -13.11
CA PHE A 51 -21.34 -3.81 -13.06
C PHE A 51 -21.86 -4.91 -12.12
N SER A 52 -23.13 -4.78 -11.72
CA SER A 52 -23.79 -5.79 -10.90
C SER A 52 -24.37 -6.89 -11.78
N GLY A 53 -23.90 -8.11 -11.61
CA GLY A 53 -24.43 -9.31 -12.26
C GLY A 53 -25.60 -9.94 -11.51
N ALA A 54 -25.95 -11.17 -11.88
CA ALA A 54 -26.97 -11.93 -11.20
C ALA A 54 -26.61 -12.13 -9.71
N ASN A 55 -27.63 -12.10 -8.84
CA ASN A 55 -27.48 -12.25 -7.39
C ASN A 55 -26.62 -11.17 -6.69
N GLY A 56 -26.52 -9.96 -7.28
CA GLY A 56 -25.77 -8.84 -6.68
C GLY A 56 -24.26 -8.99 -6.72
N ARG A 57 -23.73 -9.92 -7.53
CA ARG A 57 -22.27 -10.10 -7.69
C ARG A 57 -21.67 -8.92 -8.46
N MET A 58 -20.59 -8.36 -7.96
CA MET A 58 -19.81 -7.38 -8.70
C MET A 58 -18.93 -8.06 -9.73
N LEU A 59 -19.19 -7.79 -11.00
CA LEU A 59 -18.50 -8.34 -12.14
C LEU A 59 -17.72 -7.26 -12.86
N ARG A 60 -16.59 -7.64 -13.46
CA ARG A 60 -15.81 -6.81 -14.36
C ARG A 60 -15.86 -7.44 -15.75
N ALA A 61 -16.16 -6.62 -16.76
CA ALA A 61 -16.14 -7.04 -18.16
C ALA A 61 -14.97 -6.42 -18.91
N ARG A 62 -14.33 -7.23 -19.77
CA ARG A 62 -13.35 -6.81 -20.78
C ARG A 62 -13.84 -7.29 -22.15
N PHE A 63 -13.68 -6.45 -23.17
CA PHE A 63 -14.16 -6.70 -24.51
C PHE A 63 -12.96 -6.91 -25.45
N GLU A 64 -13.02 -7.96 -26.28
CA GLU A 64 -12.05 -8.20 -27.34
C GLU A 64 -12.78 -8.50 -28.65
N GLU A 65 -12.39 -7.83 -29.74
CA GLU A 65 -12.92 -8.12 -31.06
C GLU A 65 -12.25 -9.38 -31.62
N THR A 66 -13.06 -10.27 -32.16
CA THR A 66 -12.51 -11.44 -32.85
C THR A 66 -12.16 -11.07 -34.28
N ALA A 67 -11.09 -11.68 -34.83
CA ALA A 67 -10.68 -11.48 -36.22
C ALA A 67 -11.66 -12.13 -37.22
N SER A 68 -12.86 -12.57 -36.79
CA SER A 68 -13.88 -13.14 -37.63
C SER A 68 -14.57 -12.06 -38.47
N SER A 69 -14.88 -12.37 -39.75
CA SER A 69 -15.56 -11.46 -40.69
C SER A 69 -16.98 -11.05 -40.25
N GLY A 70 -17.47 -11.52 -39.12
CA GLY A 70 -18.82 -11.25 -38.62
C GLY A 70 -18.93 -10.18 -37.52
N GLY A 71 -17.83 -9.49 -37.15
CA GLY A 71 -17.85 -8.46 -36.10
C GLY A 71 -18.26 -9.00 -34.72
N GLU A 72 -17.89 -10.23 -34.43
CA GLU A 72 -18.14 -10.86 -33.12
C GLU A 72 -17.25 -10.26 -32.04
N VAL A 73 -17.81 -10.08 -30.84
CA VAL A 73 -17.08 -9.58 -29.65
C VAL A 73 -17.07 -10.64 -28.58
N LEU A 74 -15.89 -10.91 -28.08
CA LEU A 74 -15.65 -11.76 -26.93
C LEU A 74 -15.72 -10.90 -25.67
N ILE A 75 -16.61 -11.27 -24.75
CA ILE A 75 -16.76 -10.61 -23.44
C ILE A 75 -16.17 -11.54 -22.39
N PHE A 76 -15.10 -11.10 -21.72
CA PHE A 76 -14.53 -11.76 -20.55
C PHE A 76 -15.18 -11.19 -19.31
N LEU A 77 -15.69 -12.06 -18.44
CA LEU A 77 -16.29 -11.69 -17.18
C LEU A 77 -15.44 -12.21 -16.03
N GLU A 78 -15.12 -11.33 -15.10
CA GLU A 78 -14.39 -11.65 -13.86
C GLU A 78 -15.27 -11.33 -12.65
N ASP A 79 -15.35 -12.25 -11.69
CA ASP A 79 -16.05 -12.05 -10.42
C ASP A 79 -15.11 -11.30 -9.45
N VAL A 80 -15.30 -10.00 -9.33
CA VAL A 80 -14.49 -9.11 -8.48
C VAL A 80 -14.67 -9.48 -6.99
N GLY A 81 -15.85 -9.96 -6.61
CA GLY A 81 -16.13 -10.41 -5.25
C GLY A 81 -15.24 -11.59 -4.86
N ARG A 82 -15.14 -12.61 -5.73
CA ARG A 82 -14.27 -13.77 -5.49
C ARG A 82 -12.79 -13.43 -5.50
N ILE A 83 -12.37 -12.45 -6.29
CA ILE A 83 -10.99 -11.97 -6.27
C ILE A 83 -10.71 -11.30 -4.92
N ARG A 84 -11.63 -10.44 -4.43
CA ARG A 84 -11.53 -9.81 -3.11
C ARG A 84 -11.56 -10.84 -1.98
N GLU A 85 -12.44 -11.83 -2.01
CA GLU A 85 -12.49 -12.91 -1.02
C GLU A 85 -11.18 -13.71 -0.97
N ARG A 86 -10.62 -14.06 -2.14
CA ARG A 86 -9.32 -14.74 -2.20
C ARG A 86 -8.18 -13.87 -1.70
N ALA A 87 -8.15 -12.58 -2.05
CA ALA A 87 -7.20 -11.63 -1.51
C ALA A 87 -7.33 -11.54 0.01
N GLN A 88 -8.55 -11.44 0.53
CA GLN A 88 -8.83 -11.41 1.97
C GLN A 88 -8.43 -12.73 2.67
N GLN A 89 -8.65 -13.89 2.04
CA GLN A 89 -8.17 -15.18 2.57
C GLN A 89 -6.64 -15.28 2.54
N LEU A 90 -5.98 -14.74 1.53
CA LEU A 90 -4.52 -14.65 1.48
C LEU A 90 -3.98 -13.70 2.55
N ILE A 91 -4.66 -12.58 2.79
CA ILE A 91 -4.34 -11.64 3.88
C ILE A 91 -4.54 -12.32 5.25
N LEU A 92 -5.66 -13.02 5.45
CA LEU A 92 -5.91 -13.78 6.69
C LEU A 92 -4.90 -14.92 6.88
N ALA A 93 -4.49 -15.60 5.81
CA ALA A 93 -3.43 -16.60 5.87
C ALA A 93 -2.05 -15.98 6.11
N SER A 94 -1.79 -14.78 5.60
CA SER A 94 -0.60 -13.99 5.93
C SER A 94 -0.66 -13.46 7.36
N LEU A 95 -1.83 -12.99 7.82
CA LEU A 95 -2.07 -12.63 9.22
C LEU A 95 -1.87 -13.82 10.17
N GLY A 96 -2.26 -15.03 9.77
CA GLY A 96 -1.99 -16.25 10.53
C GLY A 96 -0.49 -16.54 10.68
N ARG A 97 0.30 -16.29 9.63
CA ARG A 97 1.77 -16.32 9.69
C ARG A 97 2.33 -15.13 10.47
N LEU A 98 1.74 -13.94 10.30
CA LEU A 98 2.05 -12.74 11.06
C LEU A 98 1.78 -12.92 12.56
N THR A 99 0.72 -13.63 12.96
CA THR A 99 0.38 -13.86 14.38
C THR A 99 1.50 -14.63 15.10
N ALA A 100 2.09 -15.64 14.46
CA ALA A 100 3.23 -16.35 15.02
C ALA A 100 4.48 -15.45 15.12
N SER A 101 4.77 -14.67 14.09
CA SER A 101 5.90 -13.72 14.06
C SER A 101 5.70 -12.59 15.05
N ILE A 102 4.50 -12.02 15.15
CA ILE A 102 4.11 -11.01 16.16
C ILE A 102 4.34 -11.57 17.57
N ALA A 103 3.87 -12.80 17.84
CA ALA A 103 4.06 -13.42 19.16
C ALA A 103 5.54 -13.60 19.52
N HIS A 104 6.38 -13.94 18.53
CA HIS A 104 7.84 -14.02 18.71
C HIS A 104 8.47 -12.65 18.91
N GLU A 105 8.11 -11.65 18.11
CA GLU A 105 8.65 -10.29 18.20
C GLU A 105 8.23 -9.56 19.49
N ILE A 106 7.07 -9.88 20.07
CA ILE A 106 6.66 -9.39 21.40
C ILE A 106 7.36 -10.18 22.50
N ARG A 107 7.51 -11.51 22.38
CA ARG A 107 8.14 -12.35 23.40
C ARG A 107 9.61 -11.99 23.62
N ASN A 108 10.33 -11.63 22.55
CA ASN A 108 11.76 -11.27 22.62
C ASN A 108 12.01 -10.08 23.57
N PRO A 109 11.41 -8.88 23.36
CA PRO A 109 11.58 -7.76 24.30
C PRO A 109 11.02 -8.03 25.68
N LEU A 110 9.92 -8.81 25.82
CA LEU A 110 9.40 -9.21 27.13
C LEU A 110 10.42 -10.06 27.89
N SER A 111 11.11 -10.99 27.23
CA SER A 111 12.16 -11.78 27.85
C SER A 111 13.34 -10.91 28.29
N ALA A 112 13.75 -9.94 27.48
CA ALA A 112 14.80 -8.98 27.84
C ALA A 112 14.41 -8.10 29.04
N ILE A 113 13.14 -7.67 29.10
CA ILE A 113 12.58 -6.93 30.25
C ILE A 113 12.62 -7.80 31.51
N GLY A 114 12.15 -9.06 31.41
CA GLY A 114 12.17 -10.00 32.54
C GLY A 114 13.58 -10.20 33.09
N HIS A 115 14.54 -10.46 32.18
CA HIS A 115 15.94 -10.70 32.59
C HIS A 115 16.60 -9.44 33.16
N ALA A 116 16.39 -8.26 32.59
CA ALA A 116 16.90 -7.01 33.15
C ALA A 116 16.26 -6.70 34.51
N GLY A 117 14.96 -7.04 34.71
CA GLY A 117 14.26 -6.90 35.97
C GLY A 117 14.79 -7.85 37.09
N GLU A 118 15.20 -9.07 36.70
CA GLU A 118 15.85 -10.00 37.63
C GLU A 118 17.23 -9.48 38.07
N LEU A 119 18.05 -9.04 37.13
CA LEU A 119 19.36 -8.46 37.40
C LEU A 119 19.28 -7.20 38.25
N LEU A 120 18.27 -6.35 38.07
CA LEU A 120 18.02 -5.17 38.91
C LEU A 120 17.69 -5.50 40.34
N ARG A 121 17.13 -6.69 40.61
CA ARG A 121 16.86 -7.14 41.99
C ARG A 121 18.15 -7.56 42.73
N GLU A 122 19.13 -8.02 42.01
CA GLU A 122 20.42 -8.49 42.54
C GLU A 122 21.41 -7.33 42.73
N GLU A 123 21.39 -6.35 41.84
CA GLU A 123 22.28 -5.19 41.82
C GLU A 123 21.71 -4.04 42.72
N ARG A 124 22.54 -3.55 43.67
CA ARG A 124 22.06 -2.55 44.64
C ARG A 124 22.32 -1.10 44.25
N ARG A 125 23.27 -0.75 43.36
CA ARG A 125 23.51 0.61 42.81
C ARG A 125 24.70 0.64 41.84
N GLY A 126 24.70 1.58 40.84
CA GLY A 126 25.84 1.89 40.00
C GLY A 126 25.49 1.99 38.51
N ALA A 127 26.50 2.20 37.66
CA ALA A 127 26.38 2.32 36.21
C ALA A 127 25.66 1.11 35.53
N MET A 128 25.69 -0.05 36.15
CA MET A 128 24.95 -1.25 35.72
C MET A 128 23.45 -1.06 35.84
N GLN A 129 22.97 -0.40 36.89
CA GLN A 129 21.55 -0.10 37.08
C GLN A 129 21.00 0.79 35.94
N ASP A 130 21.74 1.84 35.59
CA ASP A 130 21.33 2.74 34.50
C ASP A 130 21.27 2.00 33.17
N ARG A 131 22.24 1.09 32.91
CA ARG A 131 22.22 0.24 31.72
C ARG A 131 21.03 -0.68 31.66
N LEU A 132 20.65 -1.31 32.77
CA LEU A 132 19.49 -2.20 32.86
C LEU A 132 18.18 -1.42 32.71
N LEU A 133 18.07 -0.23 33.28
CA LEU A 133 16.91 0.66 33.08
C LEU A 133 16.78 1.08 31.62
N ASN A 134 17.88 1.38 30.93
CA ASN A 134 17.84 1.69 29.50
C ASN A 134 17.37 0.47 28.67
N ILE A 135 17.82 -0.74 28.99
CA ILE A 135 17.36 -1.96 28.33
C ILE A 135 15.83 -2.13 28.51
N LEU A 136 15.32 -1.91 29.72
CA LEU A 136 13.88 -1.96 30.01
C LEU A 136 13.13 -0.93 29.16
N SER A 137 13.56 0.33 29.20
CA SER A 137 12.90 1.42 28.47
C SER A 137 12.90 1.19 26.97
N ASP A 138 14.03 0.79 26.37
CA ASP A 138 14.16 0.51 24.95
C ASP A 138 13.22 -0.63 24.49
N ASN A 139 13.10 -1.69 25.30
CA ASN A 139 12.24 -2.83 24.97
C ASN A 139 10.75 -2.53 25.16
N VAL A 140 10.38 -1.76 26.19
CA VAL A 140 9.00 -1.25 26.35
C VAL A 140 8.61 -0.41 25.14
N ALA A 141 9.44 0.56 24.74
CA ALA A 141 9.20 1.39 23.57
C ALA A 141 9.15 0.58 22.25
N ARG A 142 9.87 -0.55 22.18
CA ARG A 142 9.79 -1.46 21.03
C ARG A 142 8.45 -2.18 20.99
N ILE A 143 7.95 -2.69 22.13
CA ILE A 143 6.64 -3.35 22.21
C ILE A 143 5.55 -2.36 21.82
N ASP A 144 5.58 -1.14 22.35
CA ASP A 144 4.58 -0.12 22.07
C ASP A 144 4.51 0.17 20.56
N ARG A 145 5.66 0.31 19.89
CA ARG A 145 5.72 0.47 18.43
C ARG A 145 5.12 -0.71 17.67
N ILE A 146 5.43 -1.96 18.06
CA ILE A 146 4.84 -3.15 17.45
C ILE A 146 3.31 -3.13 17.58
N VAL A 147 2.78 -2.76 18.75
CA VAL A 147 1.34 -2.67 18.98
C VAL A 147 0.70 -1.59 18.09
N VAL A 148 1.30 -0.41 18.02
CA VAL A 148 0.83 0.67 17.14
C VAL A 148 0.85 0.23 15.68
N ASP A 149 1.95 -0.36 15.21
CA ASP A 149 2.12 -0.88 13.84
C ASP A 149 1.01 -1.89 13.47
N ILE A 150 0.64 -2.78 14.41
CA ILE A 150 -0.44 -3.76 14.20
C ILE A 150 -1.81 -3.08 14.13
N LEU A 151 -2.07 -2.10 15.01
CA LEU A 151 -3.33 -1.37 15.00
C LEU A 151 -3.53 -0.57 13.71
N GLU A 152 -2.46 0.00 13.14
CA GLU A 152 -2.50 0.72 11.86
C GLU A 152 -2.82 -0.22 10.68
N LEU A 153 -2.30 -1.45 10.68
CA LEU A 153 -2.68 -2.47 9.70
C LEU A 153 -4.20 -2.75 9.70
N GLY A 154 -4.83 -2.72 10.87
CA GLY A 154 -6.28 -2.92 11.01
C GLY A 154 -7.13 -1.76 10.47
N ARG A 155 -6.54 -0.60 10.19
CA ARG A 155 -7.23 0.58 9.64
C ARG A 155 -7.28 0.63 8.12
N ARG A 156 -6.46 -0.17 7.43
CA ARG A 156 -6.33 -0.22 5.96
C ARG A 156 -7.68 -0.23 5.23
N ASP A 157 -8.64 -1.03 5.70
CA ASP A 157 -9.94 -1.24 5.04
C ASP A 157 -10.93 -0.09 5.26
N ARG A 158 -10.56 0.97 5.99
CA ARG A 158 -11.42 2.11 6.35
C ARG A 158 -10.94 3.42 5.73
N ALA A 159 -10.15 3.36 4.66
CA ALA A 159 -9.65 4.55 3.99
C ALA A 159 -10.79 5.50 3.60
N GLN A 160 -10.70 6.75 4.03
CA GLN A 160 -11.57 7.84 3.63
C GLN A 160 -10.82 8.70 2.61
N LEU A 161 -10.98 8.34 1.33
CA LEU A 161 -10.29 9.03 0.25
C LEU A 161 -10.77 10.48 0.14
N GLU A 162 -9.83 11.42 0.17
CA GLU A 162 -10.05 12.84 -0.09
C GLU A 162 -8.97 13.37 -1.04
N ARG A 163 -9.28 14.46 -1.75
CA ARG A 163 -8.32 15.10 -2.63
C ARG A 163 -7.38 15.98 -1.80
N LEU A 164 -6.15 15.53 -1.61
CA LEU A 164 -5.12 16.19 -0.81
C LEU A 164 -4.14 16.98 -1.69
N SER A 165 -3.83 18.21 -1.29
CA SER A 165 -2.66 18.93 -1.78
C SER A 165 -1.41 18.29 -1.19
N LEU A 166 -0.49 17.77 -2.04
CA LEU A 166 0.75 17.17 -1.56
C LEU A 166 1.66 18.20 -0.88
N SER A 167 1.65 19.44 -1.38
CA SER A 167 2.40 20.54 -0.77
C SER A 167 1.96 20.77 0.68
N ASP A 168 0.65 20.91 0.91
CA ASP A 168 0.13 21.19 2.25
C ASP A 168 0.30 20.00 3.19
N ALA A 169 -0.01 18.78 2.71
CA ALA A 169 0.12 17.56 3.50
C ALA A 169 1.57 17.27 3.91
N CYS A 170 2.54 17.44 2.99
CA CYS A 170 3.95 17.26 3.31
C CYS A 170 4.49 18.35 4.25
N SER A 171 4.06 19.60 4.09
CA SER A 171 4.47 20.68 4.97
C SER A 171 3.97 20.47 6.40
N GLU A 172 2.67 20.18 6.56
CA GLU A 172 2.05 19.87 7.86
C GLU A 172 2.71 18.66 8.53
N PHE A 173 2.97 17.61 7.75
CA PHE A 173 3.69 16.44 8.24
C PHE A 173 5.08 16.78 8.74
N LEU A 174 5.88 17.53 7.96
CA LEU A 174 7.27 17.85 8.29
C LEU A 174 7.37 18.74 9.53
N GLU A 175 6.49 19.72 9.70
CA GLU A 175 6.45 20.54 10.91
C GLU A 175 6.32 19.67 12.18
N ASN A 176 5.41 18.71 12.16
CA ASN A 176 5.18 17.82 13.30
C ASN A 176 6.30 16.78 13.46
N PHE A 177 6.78 16.20 12.36
CA PHE A 177 7.80 15.14 12.36
C PHE A 177 9.15 15.67 12.90
N LEU A 178 9.63 16.79 12.38
CA LEU A 178 10.93 17.36 12.77
C LEU A 178 11.00 17.69 14.25
N VAL A 179 9.92 18.27 14.79
CA VAL A 179 9.83 18.59 16.22
C VAL A 179 9.78 17.31 17.06
N SER A 180 8.93 16.37 16.71
CA SER A 180 8.73 15.13 17.49
C SER A 180 9.95 14.23 17.51
N GLN A 181 10.70 14.17 16.40
CA GLN A 181 11.91 13.35 16.28
C GLN A 181 13.20 14.08 16.67
N GLY A 182 13.13 15.38 16.98
CA GLY A 182 14.31 16.20 17.29
C GLY A 182 15.29 16.31 16.12
N VAL A 183 14.78 16.25 14.88
CA VAL A 183 15.58 16.32 13.66
C VAL A 183 15.77 17.78 13.26
N ALA A 184 17.01 18.17 12.97
CA ALA A 184 17.28 19.53 12.49
C ALA A 184 16.60 19.75 11.12
N SER A 185 15.88 20.85 10.97
CA SER A 185 15.12 21.17 9.75
C SER A 185 15.98 21.19 8.48
N ALA A 186 17.26 21.50 8.59
CA ALA A 186 18.19 21.49 7.46
C ALA A 186 18.44 20.09 6.87
N ILE A 187 18.16 19.00 7.61
CA ILE A 187 18.40 17.62 7.14
C ILE A 187 17.40 17.22 6.05
N VAL A 188 16.15 17.68 6.16
CA VAL A 188 15.08 17.35 5.22
C VAL A 188 14.77 18.58 4.36
N VAL A 189 14.96 18.43 3.06
CA VAL A 189 14.59 19.45 2.07
C VAL A 189 13.29 18.99 1.41
N PHE A 190 12.28 19.83 1.47
CA PHE A 190 11.03 19.63 0.74
C PHE A 190 10.94 20.67 -0.37
N ASP A 191 10.81 20.17 -1.61
CA ASP A 191 10.54 21.01 -2.77
C ASP A 191 9.06 20.85 -3.14
N PRO A 192 8.22 21.86 -2.83
CA PRO A 192 6.80 21.78 -3.16
C PRO A 192 6.52 21.80 -4.66
N GLY A 193 7.44 22.33 -5.48
CA GLY A 193 7.32 22.40 -6.94
C GLY A 193 6.00 22.97 -7.42
N GLU A 194 5.40 22.34 -8.46
CA GLU A 194 4.05 22.62 -8.91
C GLU A 194 3.00 22.04 -7.94
N SER A 195 1.80 22.64 -7.93
CA SER A 195 0.70 22.15 -7.09
C SER A 195 0.19 20.81 -7.60
N HIS A 196 0.54 19.74 -6.90
CA HIS A 196 0.08 18.39 -7.17
C HIS A 196 -0.93 17.94 -6.13
N PHE A 197 -1.94 17.21 -6.61
CA PHE A 197 -2.99 16.64 -5.76
C PHE A 197 -2.97 15.12 -5.86
N ILE A 198 -3.29 14.45 -4.75
CA ILE A 198 -3.44 13.00 -4.68
C ILE A 198 -4.78 12.66 -4.02
N ASN A 199 -5.45 11.62 -4.51
CA ASN A 199 -6.64 11.07 -3.87
C ASN A 199 -6.20 10.00 -2.87
N PHE A 200 -6.26 10.36 -1.56
CA PHE A 200 -5.67 9.52 -0.50
C PHE A 200 -6.36 9.81 0.84
N ASP A 201 -6.33 8.89 1.77
CA ASP A 201 -6.71 9.14 3.16
C ASP A 201 -5.58 9.92 3.87
N ARG A 202 -5.91 11.05 4.50
CA ARG A 202 -4.95 11.93 5.17
C ARG A 202 -4.14 11.22 6.26
N SER A 203 -4.81 10.41 7.07
CA SER A 203 -4.14 9.70 8.16
C SER A 203 -3.21 8.60 7.63
N HIS A 204 -3.62 7.93 6.56
CA HIS A 204 -2.77 6.94 5.88
C HIS A 204 -1.56 7.60 5.23
N LEU A 205 -1.73 8.74 4.54
CA LEU A 205 -0.61 9.47 3.95
C LEU A 205 0.39 9.91 5.02
N HIS A 206 -0.11 10.44 6.14
CA HIS A 206 0.73 10.81 7.28
C HIS A 206 1.56 9.62 7.78
N GLN A 207 0.93 8.45 7.93
CA GLN A 207 1.62 7.23 8.40
C GLN A 207 2.65 6.71 7.37
N VAL A 208 2.32 6.75 6.08
CA VAL A 208 3.25 6.40 5.01
C VAL A 208 4.48 7.31 5.04
N LEU A 209 4.27 8.62 5.12
CA LEU A 209 5.35 9.60 5.24
C LEU A 209 6.18 9.38 6.50
N TRP A 210 5.54 9.07 7.65
CA TRP A 210 6.22 8.78 8.90
C TRP A 210 7.21 7.61 8.74
N ASN A 211 6.77 6.54 8.09
CA ASN A 211 7.60 5.37 7.86
C ASN A 211 8.73 5.64 6.86
N LEU A 212 8.45 6.31 5.74
CA LEU A 212 9.44 6.54 4.68
C LEU A 212 10.46 7.62 5.08
N VAL A 213 10.00 8.77 5.57
CA VAL A 213 10.88 9.86 5.98
C VAL A 213 11.67 9.47 7.23
N GLY A 214 11.04 8.73 8.16
CA GLY A 214 11.74 8.17 9.32
C GLY A 214 12.86 7.19 8.93
N ASN A 215 12.65 6.39 7.89
CA ASN A 215 13.71 5.54 7.33
C ASN A 215 14.79 6.37 6.63
N ALA A 216 14.41 7.35 5.81
CA ALA A 216 15.35 8.21 5.09
C ALA A 216 16.26 8.99 6.05
N VAL A 217 15.72 9.57 7.13
CA VAL A 217 16.50 10.24 8.17
C VAL A 217 17.43 9.28 8.93
N ARG A 218 16.97 8.05 9.19
CA ARG A 218 17.75 7.03 9.91
C ARG A 218 18.91 6.48 9.10
N HIS A 219 18.72 6.29 7.80
CA HIS A 219 19.70 5.67 6.90
C HIS A 219 20.56 6.71 6.16
N GLY A 220 20.10 7.95 6.04
CA GLY A 220 20.85 9.06 5.47
C GLY A 220 22.06 9.46 6.31
N GLN A 221 22.91 10.29 5.74
CA GLN A 221 24.17 10.73 6.38
C GLN A 221 23.98 11.75 7.50
N GLY A 222 22.75 12.26 7.70
CA GLY A 222 22.44 13.24 8.75
C GLY A 222 23.02 14.66 8.50
N LYS A 223 23.41 14.97 7.27
CA LYS A 223 23.89 16.28 6.84
C LYS A 223 22.72 17.16 6.36
N PRO A 224 22.91 18.49 6.24
CA PRO A 224 21.93 19.33 5.56
C PRO A 224 21.64 18.81 4.14
N GLY A 225 20.35 18.62 3.82
CA GLY A 225 19.91 18.07 2.54
C GLY A 225 20.04 16.56 2.39
N SER A 226 20.30 15.80 3.46
CA SER A 226 20.39 14.33 3.40
C SER A 226 19.11 13.64 2.97
N VAL A 227 17.96 14.25 3.16
CA VAL A 227 16.66 13.74 2.72
C VAL A 227 16.00 14.76 1.82
N HIS A 228 15.56 14.33 0.65
CA HIS A 228 14.90 15.17 -0.34
C HIS A 228 13.50 14.64 -0.63
N ILE A 229 12.49 15.50 -0.50
CA ILE A 229 11.09 15.17 -0.78
C ILE A 229 10.60 16.11 -1.87
N TYR A 230 10.00 15.57 -2.93
CA TYR A 230 9.43 16.35 -4.02
C TYR A 230 8.29 15.59 -4.71
N ALA A 231 7.39 16.32 -5.37
CA ALA A 231 6.31 15.76 -6.14
C ALA A 231 6.50 16.03 -7.63
N SER A 232 6.05 15.12 -8.48
CA SER A 232 6.07 15.26 -9.93
C SER A 232 4.83 14.64 -10.58
N ALA A 233 4.48 15.09 -11.79
CA ALA A 233 3.45 14.43 -12.57
C ALA A 233 3.98 13.09 -13.08
N SER A 234 3.18 12.02 -12.96
CA SER A 234 3.56 10.71 -13.51
C SER A 234 3.46 10.72 -15.05
N PRO A 235 4.41 10.10 -15.76
CA PRO A 235 4.34 9.95 -17.20
C PRO A 235 3.04 9.23 -17.62
N GLY A 236 2.20 9.89 -18.43
CA GLY A 236 0.93 9.33 -18.89
C GLY A 236 -0.32 10.05 -18.39
N GLY A 237 -0.19 10.98 -17.46
CA GLY A 237 -1.30 11.80 -16.92
C GLY A 237 -2.19 11.06 -15.92
N GLY A 238 -3.02 11.81 -15.17
CA GLY A 238 -3.98 11.27 -14.21
C GLY A 238 -3.38 10.67 -12.94
N ARG A 239 -2.05 10.67 -12.81
CA ARG A 239 -1.32 10.22 -11.61
C ARG A 239 -0.25 11.21 -11.20
N VAL A 240 0.08 11.18 -9.92
CA VAL A 240 1.15 11.97 -9.31
C VAL A 240 2.13 11.05 -8.59
N GLU A 241 3.38 11.42 -8.59
CA GLU A 241 4.47 10.74 -7.91
C GLU A 241 5.00 11.61 -6.78
N LEU A 242 5.07 11.04 -5.56
CA LEU A 242 5.74 11.66 -4.42
C LEU A 242 7.01 10.88 -4.13
N HIS A 243 8.13 11.55 -4.27
CA HIS A 243 9.48 10.99 -4.14
C HIS A 243 10.07 11.31 -2.79
N ILE A 244 10.66 10.31 -2.14
CA ILE A 244 11.45 10.41 -0.92
C ILE A 244 12.82 9.81 -1.19
N VAL A 245 13.85 10.64 -1.19
CA VAL A 245 15.23 10.27 -1.53
C VAL A 245 16.14 10.55 -0.34
N ASP A 246 17.02 9.61 -0.01
CA ASP A 246 18.08 9.82 0.97
C ASP A 246 19.47 9.65 0.35
N ASP A 247 20.50 10.18 1.02
CA ASP A 247 21.91 10.09 0.63
C ASP A 247 22.69 8.98 1.35
N GLY A 248 21.98 7.98 1.85
CA GLY A 248 22.55 6.85 2.59
C GLY A 248 23.29 5.85 1.72
N ALA A 249 23.54 4.67 2.27
CA ALA A 249 24.21 3.58 1.57
C ALA A 249 23.34 2.87 0.52
N GLY A 250 22.04 3.23 0.45
CA GLY A 250 21.08 2.56 -0.41
C GLY A 250 20.65 1.19 0.10
N VAL A 251 19.89 0.49 -0.73
CA VAL A 251 19.39 -0.85 -0.44
C VAL A 251 20.17 -1.87 -1.30
N PRO A 252 20.92 -2.80 -0.69
CA PRO A 252 21.64 -3.82 -1.43
C PRO A 252 20.72 -4.69 -2.29
N ASP A 253 21.16 -5.09 -3.48
CA ASP A 253 20.32 -5.84 -4.43
C ASP A 253 19.78 -7.16 -3.84
N GLU A 254 20.59 -7.82 -2.99
CA GLU A 254 20.23 -9.10 -2.36
C GLU A 254 18.98 -8.98 -1.46
N VAL A 255 18.73 -7.80 -0.89
CA VAL A 255 17.60 -7.59 0.03
C VAL A 255 16.45 -6.80 -0.58
N ARG A 256 16.61 -6.23 -1.78
CA ARG A 256 15.55 -5.43 -2.45
C ARG A 256 14.21 -6.14 -2.56
N ALA A 257 14.23 -7.43 -2.88
CA ALA A 257 13.01 -8.24 -3.00
C ALA A 257 12.25 -8.39 -1.67
N HIS A 258 12.95 -8.26 -0.54
CA HIS A 258 12.44 -8.57 0.80
C HIS A 258 12.12 -7.34 1.66
N ILE A 259 12.51 -6.12 1.25
CA ILE A 259 12.35 -4.92 2.10
C ILE A 259 10.91 -4.59 2.46
N PHE A 260 9.96 -5.06 1.66
CA PHE A 260 8.53 -4.91 1.91
C PHE A 260 7.89 -6.14 2.59
N GLU A 261 8.69 -7.16 2.92
CA GLU A 261 8.19 -8.29 3.70
C GLU A 261 8.01 -7.89 5.17
N PRO A 262 6.95 -8.35 5.83
CA PRO A 262 6.72 -8.04 7.23
C PRO A 262 7.86 -8.61 8.11
N PHE A 263 8.30 -7.83 9.09
CA PHE A 263 9.40 -8.12 10.02
C PHE A 263 10.80 -8.18 9.38
N PHE A 264 10.92 -7.90 8.10
CA PHE A 264 12.24 -7.79 7.49
C PHE A 264 12.90 -6.46 7.93
N THR A 265 14.07 -6.56 8.53
CA THR A 265 14.86 -5.40 8.96
C THR A 265 16.35 -5.74 9.00
N THR A 266 17.17 -4.82 8.54
CA THR A 266 18.62 -4.84 8.68
C THR A 266 19.10 -4.08 9.93
N HIS A 267 18.17 -3.41 10.63
CA HIS A 267 18.49 -2.60 11.80
C HIS A 267 17.93 -3.24 13.08
N HIS A 268 18.81 -3.48 14.07
CA HIS A 268 18.48 -4.19 15.32
C HIS A 268 17.39 -3.53 16.21
N LYS A 269 17.15 -2.22 16.04
CA LYS A 269 16.06 -1.49 16.73
C LYS A 269 14.81 -1.33 15.89
N GLY A 270 14.80 -1.80 14.64
CA GLY A 270 13.64 -1.75 13.74
C GLY A 270 12.62 -2.85 14.08
N THR A 271 11.33 -2.58 13.82
CA THR A 271 10.26 -3.59 13.90
C THR A 271 10.18 -4.42 12.63
N GLY A 272 10.70 -3.90 11.50
CA GLY A 272 10.55 -4.49 10.17
C GLY A 272 9.12 -4.41 9.61
N LEU A 273 8.24 -3.64 10.26
CA LEU A 273 6.85 -3.46 9.82
C LEU A 273 6.63 -2.17 9.02
N GLY A 274 7.48 -1.15 9.20
CA GLY A 274 7.22 0.18 8.67
C GLY A 274 7.05 0.23 7.14
N LEU A 275 7.95 -0.40 6.35
CA LEU A 275 7.84 -0.43 4.89
C LEU A 275 6.67 -1.31 4.42
N PHE A 276 6.42 -2.42 5.11
CA PHE A 276 5.27 -3.27 4.84
C PHE A 276 3.96 -2.49 5.04
N ILE A 277 3.80 -1.80 6.19
CA ILE A 277 2.62 -0.97 6.47
C ILE A 277 2.48 0.16 5.44
N ALA A 278 3.57 0.84 5.10
CA ALA A 278 3.53 1.90 4.10
C ALA A 278 2.99 1.39 2.75
N ARG A 279 3.43 0.21 2.30
CA ARG A 279 2.94 -0.41 1.07
C ARG A 279 1.48 -0.81 1.17
N GLU A 280 1.07 -1.46 2.27
CA GLU A 280 -0.30 -1.87 2.50
C GLU A 280 -1.27 -0.68 2.53
N LEU A 281 -0.86 0.45 3.15
CA LEU A 281 -1.66 1.67 3.17
C LEU A 281 -1.73 2.32 1.78
N CYS A 282 -0.65 2.34 1.01
CA CYS A 282 -0.68 2.80 -0.38
C CYS A 282 -1.66 1.98 -1.22
N GLU A 283 -1.56 0.65 -1.16
CA GLU A 283 -2.47 -0.26 -1.88
C GLU A 283 -3.93 -0.07 -1.46
N GLY A 284 -4.21 0.12 -0.15
CA GLY A 284 -5.55 0.41 0.36
C GLY A 284 -6.14 1.72 -0.16
N ASN A 285 -5.31 2.67 -0.59
CA ASN A 285 -5.69 3.94 -1.21
C ASN A 285 -5.64 3.91 -2.76
N GLY A 286 -5.43 2.74 -3.37
CA GLY A 286 -5.31 2.61 -4.83
C GLY A 286 -4.04 3.22 -5.41
N ALA A 287 -3.01 3.40 -4.57
CA ALA A 287 -1.68 3.87 -4.92
C ALA A 287 -0.66 2.72 -4.89
N SER A 288 0.52 2.93 -5.46
CA SER A 288 1.67 2.01 -5.34
C SER A 288 2.81 2.66 -4.57
N LEU A 289 3.63 1.84 -3.92
CA LEU A 289 4.90 2.22 -3.29
C LEU A 289 6.01 1.35 -3.87
N GLU A 290 7.02 2.00 -4.44
CA GLU A 290 8.13 1.35 -5.11
C GLU A 290 9.47 1.88 -4.62
N LEU A 291 10.51 1.03 -4.68
CA LEU A 291 11.91 1.42 -4.52
C LEU A 291 12.53 1.52 -5.91
N LEU A 292 12.86 2.74 -6.33
CA LEU A 292 13.53 2.97 -7.61
C LEU A 292 15.04 2.67 -7.53
N PRO A 293 15.66 2.34 -8.67
CA PRO A 293 17.11 2.34 -8.77
C PRO A 293 17.66 3.73 -8.44
N SER A 294 18.73 3.79 -7.64
CA SER A 294 19.40 5.04 -7.28
C SER A 294 20.90 4.78 -7.22
N ASP A 295 21.69 5.75 -7.67
CA ASP A 295 23.15 5.68 -7.61
C ASP A 295 23.69 5.92 -6.19
N SER A 296 22.88 6.53 -5.33
CA SER A 296 23.20 6.76 -3.91
C SER A 296 21.91 6.78 -3.09
N GLY A 297 21.92 6.12 -1.92
CA GLY A 297 20.80 6.12 -0.99
C GLY A 297 19.55 5.36 -1.43
N GLY A 298 18.49 5.47 -0.64
CA GLY A 298 17.19 4.94 -0.97
C GLY A 298 16.36 5.95 -1.77
N HIS A 299 15.60 5.48 -2.77
CA HIS A 299 14.68 6.30 -3.53
C HIS A 299 13.31 5.63 -3.58
N PHE A 300 12.43 6.03 -2.67
CA PHE A 300 11.05 5.54 -2.60
C PHE A 300 10.11 6.48 -3.34
N VAL A 301 9.15 5.88 -4.05
CA VAL A 301 8.14 6.63 -4.82
C VAL A 301 6.76 6.11 -4.49
N ILE A 302 5.86 7.02 -4.14
CA ILE A 302 4.42 6.78 -4.02
C ILE A 302 3.77 7.29 -5.29
N THR A 303 3.09 6.41 -6.04
CA THR A 303 2.34 6.79 -7.24
C THR A 303 0.86 6.65 -6.97
N GLY A 304 0.12 7.75 -6.96
CA GLY A 304 -1.31 7.80 -6.68
C GLY A 304 -2.10 8.50 -7.78
N ARG A 305 -3.45 8.37 -7.73
CA ARG A 305 -4.36 9.05 -8.64
C ARG A 305 -4.54 10.51 -8.22
N THR A 306 -4.75 11.39 -9.22
CA THR A 306 -5.06 12.82 -8.98
C THR A 306 -6.55 13.08 -8.80
N GLU A 307 -7.42 12.14 -9.24
CA GLU A 307 -8.89 12.18 -9.19
C GLU A 307 -9.44 10.87 -8.63
#